data_52a235a365c030d42f05b2ca09950f83
#
_entry.id   52a235a365c030d42f05b2ca09950f83
#
_cell.length_a   1.000
_cell.length_b   1.000
_cell.length_c   1.000
_cell.angle_alpha   90.00
_cell.angle_beta   90.00
_cell.angle_gamma   90.00
#
_symmetry.space_group_name_H-M   'P 1'
#
loop_
_entity.id
_entity.type
_entity.pdbx_description
1 polymer ?
#
loop_
_entity_poly.entity_id
_entity_poly.type
_entity_poly.pdbx_seq_one_letter_code
_entity_poly.pdbx_strand_id
1 'polypeptide(L)'
;MNTFFIVSKLFTYLVLPPGIFILFLLLASFYAKKFKFIFLLSSFSLYALSNMFVADILLMPLETPYNVTLDKSRKADAIVVLGGGSIAGSANLPLSNDAYKRAIWALMIAKQTNLPLYFSGAGLYKKYTEADAFTDSVNEIKNNLHVKNISLHVENKSLDTYQNAKFSKQLLKKQGIENPTIFLVTSAYHMKRSIKLYRHFGFNVIPAATDFKISNIPKNNWDYFPNIGAFMKSYIALHEYVGLMSLYIRGI
;
A
#
# COMPACT_ATOMS: atom_id res chain seq x y z
N MET A 1 -18.71 -10.45 27.99
CA MET A 1 -17.42 -10.90 27.41
C MET A 1 -16.73 -11.76 28.47
N ASN A 2 -16.24 -12.97 28.13
CA ASN A 2 -15.65 -13.90 29.10
C ASN A 2 -14.37 -13.31 29.73
N THR A 3 -14.22 -13.42 31.06
CA THR A 3 -13.05 -12.91 31.81
C THR A 3 -11.73 -13.46 31.28
N PHE A 4 -11.68 -14.75 30.92
CA PHE A 4 -10.51 -15.38 30.32
C PHE A 4 -10.08 -14.70 29.01
N PHE A 5 -11.04 -14.35 28.15
CA PHE A 5 -10.78 -13.64 26.90
C PHE A 5 -10.15 -12.26 27.15
N ILE A 6 -10.68 -11.52 28.12
CA ILE A 6 -10.15 -10.19 28.49
C ILE A 6 -8.71 -10.31 28.96
N VAL A 7 -8.45 -11.21 29.92
CA VAL A 7 -7.11 -11.43 30.49
C VAL A 7 -6.11 -11.86 29.40
N SER A 8 -6.48 -12.83 28.57
CA SER A 8 -5.65 -13.30 27.47
C SER A 8 -5.30 -12.17 26.49
N LYS A 9 -6.27 -11.33 26.14
CA LYS A 9 -6.07 -10.23 25.21
C LYS A 9 -5.20 -9.13 25.80
N LEU A 10 -5.39 -8.76 27.06
CA LEU A 10 -4.55 -7.81 27.77
C LEU A 10 -3.10 -8.30 27.87
N PHE A 11 -2.93 -9.58 28.23
CA PHE A 11 -1.60 -10.21 28.27
C PHE A 11 -0.90 -10.12 26.91
N THR A 12 -1.62 -10.45 25.82
CA THR A 12 -1.09 -10.36 24.46
C THR A 12 -0.62 -8.95 24.11
N TYR A 13 -1.43 -7.92 24.41
CA TYR A 13 -1.06 -6.54 24.11
C TYR A 13 0.13 -6.02 24.94
N LEU A 14 0.31 -6.53 26.15
CA LEU A 14 1.40 -6.12 27.02
C LEU A 14 2.72 -6.86 26.75
N VAL A 15 2.64 -8.15 26.40
CA VAL A 15 3.83 -9.02 26.26
C VAL A 15 4.35 -9.03 24.82
N LEU A 16 3.49 -8.92 23.82
CA LEU A 16 3.94 -8.86 22.43
C LEU A 16 4.35 -7.44 22.00
N PRO A 17 5.33 -7.31 21.08
CA PRO A 17 5.64 -6.01 20.49
C PRO A 17 4.40 -5.36 19.84
N PRO A 18 4.22 -4.05 19.99
CA PRO A 18 5.09 -3.05 20.63
C PRO A 18 4.93 -2.94 22.15
N GLY A 19 3.91 -3.56 22.78
CA GLY A 19 3.54 -3.40 24.19
C GLY A 19 4.69 -3.59 25.17
N ILE A 20 5.45 -4.69 25.03
CA ILE A 20 6.59 -4.97 25.92
C ILE A 20 7.66 -3.88 25.88
N PHE A 21 7.93 -3.30 24.70
CA PHE A 21 8.91 -2.22 24.58
C PHE A 21 8.41 -0.91 25.19
N ILE A 22 7.12 -0.63 25.06
CA ILE A 22 6.48 0.53 25.71
C ILE A 22 6.63 0.42 27.23
N LEU A 23 6.31 -0.75 27.80
CA LEU A 23 6.46 -1.02 29.22
C LEU A 23 7.91 -0.92 29.69
N PHE A 24 8.84 -1.51 28.94
CA PHE A 24 10.27 -1.44 29.23
C PHE A 24 10.76 0.01 29.26
N LEU A 25 10.44 0.82 28.26
CA LEU A 25 10.82 2.23 28.19
C LEU A 25 10.19 3.03 29.34
N LEU A 26 8.93 2.76 29.65
CA LEU A 26 8.24 3.39 30.77
C LEU A 26 8.92 3.07 32.10
N LEU A 27 9.20 1.79 32.35
CA LEU A 27 9.92 1.37 33.56
C LEU A 27 11.33 1.95 33.62
N ALA A 28 12.09 1.93 32.51
CA ALA A 28 13.41 2.53 32.45
C ALA A 28 13.40 4.02 32.82
N SER A 29 12.32 4.74 32.51
CA SER A 29 12.19 6.15 32.86
C SER A 29 12.16 6.42 34.37
N PHE A 30 11.72 5.45 35.19
CA PHE A 30 11.73 5.59 36.65
C PHE A 30 13.12 5.43 37.25
N TYR A 31 14.00 4.60 36.61
CA TYR A 31 15.34 4.33 37.11
C TYR A 31 16.41 5.26 36.52
N ALA A 32 16.18 5.81 35.33
CA ALA A 32 17.15 6.63 34.61
C ALA A 32 17.07 8.11 35.03
N LYS A 33 17.80 8.52 36.06
CA LYS A 33 17.81 9.89 36.58
C LYS A 33 18.09 10.96 35.50
N LYS A 34 19.16 10.74 34.68
CA LYS A 34 19.62 11.70 33.67
C LYS A 34 18.79 11.66 32.37
N PHE A 35 18.29 10.49 31.96
CA PHE A 35 17.62 10.28 30.68
C PHE A 35 16.11 10.04 30.79
N LYS A 36 15.53 10.32 31.95
CA LYS A 36 14.11 10.10 32.25
C LYS A 36 13.17 10.59 31.14
N PHE A 37 13.35 11.84 30.71
CA PHE A 37 12.47 12.43 29.69
C PHE A 37 12.63 11.78 28.30
N ILE A 38 13.82 11.32 27.96
CA ILE A 38 14.05 10.59 26.70
C ILE A 38 13.27 9.28 26.71
N PHE A 39 13.35 8.50 27.78
CA PHE A 39 12.62 7.24 27.91
C PHE A 39 11.11 7.45 27.93
N LEU A 40 10.61 8.47 28.66
CA LEU A 40 9.19 8.82 28.66
C LEU A 40 8.70 9.22 27.27
N LEU A 41 9.43 10.09 26.58
CA LEU A 41 9.08 10.53 25.23
C LEU A 41 9.09 9.36 24.24
N SER A 42 10.08 8.48 24.32
CA SER A 42 10.18 7.28 23.48
C SER A 42 9.02 6.32 23.73
N SER A 43 8.68 6.06 24.99
CA SER A 43 7.53 5.24 25.37
C SER A 43 6.22 5.83 24.84
N PHE A 44 6.00 7.13 25.04
CA PHE A 44 4.81 7.82 24.54
C PHE A 44 4.73 7.81 23.01
N SER A 45 5.84 8.10 22.33
CA SER A 45 5.90 8.09 20.86
C SER A 45 5.60 6.71 20.31
N LEU A 46 6.18 5.66 20.90
CA LEU A 46 5.92 4.29 20.48
C LEU A 46 4.47 3.89 20.74
N TYR A 47 3.89 4.28 21.90
CA TYR A 47 2.46 4.08 22.17
C TYR A 47 1.58 4.81 21.15
N ALA A 48 1.84 6.09 20.89
CA ALA A 48 1.06 6.88 19.93
C ALA A 48 1.07 6.26 18.54
N LEU A 49 2.25 5.91 18.01
CA LEU A 49 2.38 5.27 16.70
C LEU A 49 1.78 3.85 16.64
N SER A 50 1.63 3.19 17.79
CA SER A 50 1.02 1.86 17.90
C SER A 50 -0.47 1.89 18.23
N ASN A 51 -1.06 3.10 18.30
CA ASN A 51 -2.46 3.30 18.60
C ASN A 51 -3.29 3.45 17.33
N MET A 52 -4.44 2.76 17.25
CA MET A 52 -5.27 2.71 16.05
C MET A 52 -5.85 4.08 15.67
N PHE A 53 -6.17 4.93 16.66
CA PHE A 53 -6.69 6.28 16.41
C PHE A 53 -5.63 7.16 15.73
N VAL A 54 -4.40 7.13 16.24
CA VAL A 54 -3.29 7.90 15.66
C VAL A 54 -2.96 7.40 14.26
N ALA A 55 -2.90 6.08 14.09
CA ALA A 55 -2.64 5.47 12.79
C ALA A 55 -3.69 5.87 11.73
N ASP A 56 -4.97 5.86 12.10
CA ASP A 56 -6.04 6.26 11.18
C ASP A 56 -6.01 7.78 10.90
N ILE A 57 -5.71 8.63 11.89
CA ILE A 57 -5.51 10.08 11.67
C ILE A 57 -4.38 10.34 10.67
N LEU A 58 -3.27 9.61 10.77
CA LEU A 58 -2.15 9.73 9.84
C LEU A 58 -2.52 9.27 8.42
N LEU A 59 -3.32 8.21 8.27
CA LEU A 59 -3.72 7.69 6.97
C LEU A 59 -4.86 8.47 6.31
N MET A 60 -5.72 9.12 7.10
CA MET A 60 -6.93 9.80 6.62
C MET A 60 -6.67 10.76 5.45
N PRO A 61 -5.66 11.68 5.48
CA PRO A 61 -5.39 12.57 4.35
C PRO A 61 -4.86 11.88 3.10
N LEU A 62 -4.41 10.63 3.23
CA LEU A 62 -3.87 9.82 2.13
C LEU A 62 -4.95 8.97 1.45
N GLU A 63 -5.94 8.47 2.20
CA GLU A 63 -6.92 7.51 1.70
C GLU A 63 -8.30 8.12 1.42
N THR A 64 -8.78 9.00 2.30
CA THR A 64 -10.16 9.55 2.21
C THR A 64 -10.48 10.20 0.87
N PRO A 65 -9.57 10.97 0.22
CA PRO A 65 -9.85 11.58 -1.07
C PRO A 65 -10.10 10.56 -2.20
N TYR A 66 -9.71 9.31 -2.01
CA TYR A 66 -9.82 8.24 -3.00
C TYR A 66 -10.84 7.16 -2.63
N ASN A 67 -11.54 7.32 -1.50
CA ASN A 67 -12.60 6.40 -1.09
C ASN A 67 -13.93 6.77 -1.78
N VAL A 68 -13.92 6.67 -3.10
CA VAL A 68 -15.06 6.98 -3.98
C VAL A 68 -15.29 5.82 -4.94
N THR A 69 -16.54 5.63 -5.34
CA THR A 69 -16.88 4.65 -6.37
C THR A 69 -16.23 5.02 -7.68
N LEU A 70 -15.46 4.10 -8.27
CA LEU A 70 -14.81 4.30 -9.55
C LEU A 70 -15.87 4.37 -10.67
N ASP A 71 -15.93 5.50 -11.35
CA ASP A 71 -16.70 5.62 -12.59
C ASP A 71 -15.91 4.98 -13.75
N LYS A 72 -16.30 3.76 -14.11
CA LYS A 72 -15.68 2.96 -15.18
C LYS A 72 -16.15 3.36 -16.58
N SER A 73 -17.14 4.23 -16.70
CA SER A 73 -17.59 4.79 -17.98
C SER A 73 -16.64 5.87 -18.53
N ARG A 74 -15.74 6.38 -17.70
CA ARG A 74 -14.74 7.37 -18.11
C ARG A 74 -13.83 6.79 -19.19
N LYS A 75 -13.61 7.54 -20.23
CA LYS A 75 -12.70 7.15 -21.32
C LYS A 75 -11.26 7.09 -20.80
N ALA A 76 -10.61 5.95 -20.99
CA ALA A 76 -9.20 5.72 -20.71
C ALA A 76 -8.60 4.84 -21.81
N ASP A 77 -7.29 4.92 -21.99
CA ASP A 77 -6.55 4.15 -22.99
C ASP A 77 -6.03 2.83 -22.40
N ALA A 78 -5.79 2.82 -21.08
CA ALA A 78 -5.19 1.67 -20.42
C ALA A 78 -5.47 1.67 -18.90
N ILE A 79 -5.24 0.50 -18.30
CA ILE A 79 -5.16 0.33 -16.85
C ILE A 79 -3.69 0.13 -16.50
N VAL A 80 -3.14 0.95 -15.59
CA VAL A 80 -1.77 0.80 -15.10
C VAL A 80 -1.80 0.39 -13.65
N VAL A 81 -1.16 -0.74 -13.33
CA VAL A 81 -1.08 -1.32 -11.98
C VAL A 81 0.34 -1.18 -11.45
N LEU A 82 0.45 -0.60 -10.27
CA LEU A 82 1.73 -0.51 -9.57
C LEU A 82 2.00 -1.75 -8.74
N GLY A 83 3.23 -2.19 -8.75
CA GLY A 83 3.72 -3.23 -7.86
C GLY A 83 3.47 -2.92 -6.38
N GLY A 84 3.35 -3.94 -5.57
CA GLY A 84 3.09 -3.87 -4.13
C GLY A 84 3.87 -4.92 -3.33
N GLY A 85 4.75 -5.65 -4.01
CA GLY A 85 5.60 -6.69 -3.45
C GLY A 85 5.25 -8.11 -3.89
N SER A 86 6.23 -8.97 -3.82
CA SER A 86 6.10 -10.40 -4.14
C SER A 86 6.83 -11.25 -3.09
N ILE A 87 6.46 -12.53 -3.02
CA ILE A 87 7.04 -13.55 -2.14
C ILE A 87 7.66 -14.63 -3.04
N ALA A 88 8.91 -14.40 -3.42
CA ALA A 88 9.62 -15.34 -4.29
C ALA A 88 9.72 -16.73 -3.63
N GLY A 89 9.43 -17.77 -4.41
CA GLY A 89 9.48 -19.16 -3.94
C GLY A 89 8.25 -19.63 -3.14
N SER A 90 7.18 -18.83 -3.06
CA SER A 90 5.92 -19.33 -2.50
C SER A 90 5.34 -20.42 -3.43
N ALA A 91 4.74 -21.45 -2.82
CA ALA A 91 4.16 -22.58 -3.57
C ALA A 91 2.96 -22.18 -4.43
N ASN A 92 2.27 -21.11 -4.08
CA ASN A 92 1.14 -20.51 -4.77
C ASN A 92 1.05 -19.04 -4.45
N LEU A 93 0.28 -18.29 -5.21
CA LEU A 93 -0.06 -16.90 -4.97
C LEU A 93 1.18 -16.03 -4.61
N PRO A 94 2.16 -15.86 -5.53
CA PRO A 94 3.46 -15.26 -5.22
C PRO A 94 3.44 -13.74 -5.01
N LEU A 95 2.28 -13.08 -5.11
CA LEU A 95 2.15 -11.65 -4.80
C LEU A 95 1.97 -11.42 -3.29
N SER A 96 2.40 -10.27 -2.78
CA SER A 96 2.03 -9.81 -1.44
C SER A 96 0.53 -9.51 -1.35
N ASN A 97 -0.01 -9.39 -0.13
CA ASN A 97 -1.42 -9.07 0.09
C ASN A 97 -1.85 -7.77 -0.61
N ASP A 98 -1.01 -6.74 -0.55
CA ASP A 98 -1.28 -5.44 -1.17
C ASP A 98 -1.26 -5.56 -2.70
N ALA A 99 -0.28 -6.28 -3.26
CA ALA A 99 -0.18 -6.52 -4.70
C ALA A 99 -1.36 -7.36 -5.20
N TYR A 100 -1.83 -8.36 -4.45
CA TYR A 100 -3.03 -9.14 -4.80
C TYR A 100 -4.28 -8.27 -4.89
N LYS A 101 -4.54 -7.41 -3.92
CA LYS A 101 -5.69 -6.50 -3.97
C LYS A 101 -5.64 -5.60 -5.20
N ARG A 102 -4.45 -5.10 -5.55
CA ARG A 102 -4.25 -4.30 -6.78
C ARG A 102 -4.50 -5.13 -8.03
N ALA A 103 -3.96 -6.35 -8.11
CA ALA A 103 -4.15 -7.25 -9.24
C ALA A 103 -5.63 -7.60 -9.48
N ILE A 104 -6.33 -8.04 -8.43
CA ILE A 104 -7.76 -8.39 -8.51
C ILE A 104 -8.59 -7.18 -8.94
N TRP A 105 -8.36 -6.00 -8.33
CA TRP A 105 -9.11 -4.80 -8.70
C TRP A 105 -8.88 -4.40 -10.15
N ALA A 106 -7.64 -4.45 -10.61
CA ALA A 106 -7.30 -4.17 -11.99
C ALA A 106 -7.93 -5.15 -12.98
N LEU A 107 -7.94 -6.45 -12.66
CA LEU A 107 -8.62 -7.47 -13.46
C LEU A 107 -10.15 -7.23 -13.53
N MET A 108 -10.77 -6.80 -12.43
CA MET A 108 -12.19 -6.44 -12.42
C MET A 108 -12.49 -5.23 -13.31
N ILE A 109 -11.62 -4.21 -13.31
CA ILE A 109 -11.74 -3.06 -14.20
C ILE A 109 -11.53 -3.52 -15.65
N ALA A 110 -10.48 -4.27 -15.94
CA ALA A 110 -10.16 -4.75 -17.28
C ALA A 110 -11.30 -5.60 -17.89
N LYS A 111 -11.89 -6.48 -17.08
CA LYS A 111 -13.04 -7.30 -17.51
C LYS A 111 -14.27 -6.45 -17.89
N GLN A 112 -14.48 -5.32 -17.22
CA GLN A 112 -15.66 -4.46 -17.45
C GLN A 112 -15.44 -3.42 -18.56
N THR A 113 -14.19 -2.99 -18.76
CA THR A 113 -13.85 -1.94 -19.72
C THR A 113 -13.23 -2.45 -21.02
N ASN A 114 -12.78 -3.70 -21.06
CA ASN A 114 -11.98 -4.30 -22.13
C ASN A 114 -10.66 -3.56 -22.42
N LEU A 115 -10.17 -2.75 -21.47
CA LEU A 115 -8.92 -2.02 -21.61
C LEU A 115 -7.71 -2.93 -21.38
N PRO A 116 -6.58 -2.67 -22.06
CA PRO A 116 -5.33 -3.38 -21.81
C PRO A 116 -4.78 -3.07 -20.41
N LEU A 117 -4.18 -4.09 -19.80
CA LEU A 117 -3.59 -4.03 -18.47
C LEU A 117 -2.07 -3.90 -18.58
N TYR A 118 -1.52 -2.87 -17.97
CA TYR A 118 -0.09 -2.63 -17.86
C TYR A 118 0.34 -2.76 -16.41
N PHE A 119 1.30 -3.62 -16.14
CA PHE A 119 1.93 -3.72 -14.82
C PHE A 119 3.30 -3.05 -14.85
N SER A 120 3.66 -2.34 -13.78
CA SER A 120 4.98 -1.76 -13.58
C SER A 120 5.49 -2.03 -12.17
N GLY A 121 6.63 -2.73 -12.09
CA GLY A 121 7.30 -3.11 -10.86
C GLY A 121 8.26 -4.28 -11.07
N ALA A 122 9.55 -4.09 -10.75
CA ALA A 122 10.55 -5.16 -10.81
C ALA A 122 10.93 -5.68 -9.42
N GLY A 123 11.06 -4.78 -8.45
CA GLY A 123 11.65 -5.09 -7.16
C GLY A 123 13.18 -5.29 -7.25
N LEU A 124 13.78 -5.69 -6.14
CA LEU A 124 15.24 -5.84 -6.02
C LEU A 124 15.76 -7.22 -6.48
N TYR A 125 14.89 -8.21 -6.64
CA TYR A 125 15.27 -9.58 -7.00
C TYR A 125 15.29 -9.79 -8.51
N LYS A 126 16.48 -10.06 -9.07
CA LYS A 126 16.66 -10.19 -10.53
C LYS A 126 16.23 -11.55 -11.11
N LYS A 127 16.25 -12.62 -10.30
CA LYS A 127 15.92 -13.98 -10.81
C LYS A 127 14.42 -14.24 -10.94
N TYR A 128 13.61 -13.59 -10.09
CA TYR A 128 12.16 -13.66 -10.13
C TYR A 128 11.65 -12.30 -9.69
N THR A 129 11.22 -11.51 -10.64
CA THR A 129 10.79 -10.13 -10.41
C THR A 129 9.35 -10.08 -9.94
N GLU A 130 8.92 -8.93 -9.44
CA GLU A 130 7.52 -8.72 -9.11
C GLU A 130 6.62 -8.78 -10.36
N ALA A 131 7.15 -8.41 -11.53
CA ALA A 131 6.47 -8.55 -12.81
C ALA A 131 6.23 -10.02 -13.20
N ASP A 132 7.18 -10.91 -12.89
CA ASP A 132 7.01 -12.35 -13.08
C ASP A 132 5.92 -12.88 -12.14
N ALA A 133 5.98 -12.54 -10.85
CA ALA A 133 4.97 -12.91 -9.87
C ALA A 133 3.57 -12.41 -10.23
N PHE A 134 3.48 -11.19 -10.76
CA PHE A 134 2.22 -10.61 -11.23
C PHE A 134 1.68 -11.38 -12.45
N THR A 135 2.56 -11.68 -13.40
CA THR A 135 2.20 -12.43 -14.62
C THR A 135 1.67 -13.82 -14.28
N ASP A 136 2.40 -14.56 -13.43
CA ASP A 136 2.02 -15.90 -12.98
C ASP A 136 0.67 -15.86 -12.25
N SER A 137 0.50 -14.95 -11.29
CA SER A 137 -0.75 -14.80 -10.53
C SER A 137 -1.94 -14.41 -11.42
N VAL A 138 -1.74 -13.49 -12.37
CA VAL A 138 -2.80 -13.08 -13.31
C VAL A 138 -3.19 -14.22 -14.23
N ASN A 139 -2.22 -14.99 -14.74
CA ASN A 139 -2.49 -16.14 -15.60
C ASN A 139 -3.22 -17.24 -14.83
N GLU A 140 -2.83 -17.54 -13.60
CA GLU A 140 -3.52 -18.50 -12.73
C GLU A 140 -4.97 -18.07 -12.48
N ILE A 141 -5.21 -16.81 -12.13
CA ILE A 141 -6.56 -16.26 -11.92
C ILE A 141 -7.38 -16.34 -13.23
N LYS A 142 -6.80 -15.94 -14.36
CA LYS A 142 -7.48 -15.99 -15.67
C LYS A 142 -7.91 -17.41 -16.03
N ASN A 143 -7.04 -18.39 -15.82
CA ASN A 143 -7.30 -19.78 -16.17
C ASN A 143 -8.38 -20.39 -15.25
N ASN A 144 -8.26 -20.20 -13.94
CA ASN A 144 -9.16 -20.80 -12.96
C ASN A 144 -10.53 -20.12 -12.88
N LEU A 145 -10.61 -18.79 -13.10
CA LEU A 145 -11.86 -18.04 -13.06
C LEU A 145 -12.43 -17.74 -14.46
N HIS A 146 -11.90 -18.36 -15.51
CA HIS A 146 -12.33 -18.20 -16.90
C HIS A 146 -12.43 -16.72 -17.35
N VAL A 147 -11.51 -15.87 -16.87
CA VAL A 147 -11.43 -14.47 -17.28
C VAL A 147 -10.63 -14.40 -18.58
N LYS A 148 -11.34 -14.40 -19.72
CA LYS A 148 -10.74 -14.38 -21.06
C LYS A 148 -10.49 -12.94 -21.55
N ASN A 149 -9.59 -12.80 -22.55
CA ASN A 149 -9.40 -11.59 -23.37
C ASN A 149 -8.87 -10.35 -22.64
N ILE A 150 -8.01 -10.50 -21.63
CA ILE A 150 -7.26 -9.38 -21.06
C ILE A 150 -5.86 -9.37 -21.69
N SER A 151 -5.54 -8.31 -22.43
CA SER A 151 -4.18 -8.03 -22.90
C SER A 151 -3.32 -7.56 -21.72
N LEU A 152 -2.24 -8.28 -21.42
CA LEU A 152 -1.32 -7.97 -20.33
C LEU A 152 0.04 -7.55 -20.89
N HIS A 153 0.50 -6.38 -20.47
CA HIS A 153 1.84 -5.87 -20.75
C HIS A 153 2.57 -5.61 -19.45
N VAL A 154 3.82 -6.03 -19.35
CA VAL A 154 4.60 -5.90 -18.11
C VAL A 154 5.88 -5.09 -18.32
N GLU A 155 6.19 -4.28 -17.36
CA GLU A 155 7.44 -3.56 -17.20
C GLU A 155 8.16 -4.12 -15.97
N ASN A 156 9.40 -4.59 -16.14
CA ASN A 156 10.14 -5.35 -15.15
C ASN A 156 11.53 -4.74 -14.82
N LYS A 157 11.70 -3.42 -14.97
CA LYS A 157 12.98 -2.74 -14.75
C LYS A 157 12.93 -1.72 -13.62
N SER A 158 11.75 -1.26 -13.25
CA SER A 158 11.55 -0.20 -12.25
C SER A 158 11.86 -0.68 -10.83
N LEU A 159 12.63 0.13 -10.11
CA LEU A 159 13.02 -0.12 -8.72
C LEU A 159 12.29 0.78 -7.73
N ASP A 160 11.64 1.84 -8.22
CA ASP A 160 10.90 2.81 -7.43
C ASP A 160 9.71 3.40 -8.20
N THR A 161 8.86 4.17 -7.52
CA THR A 161 7.64 4.74 -8.12
C THR A 161 7.94 5.78 -9.22
N TYR A 162 9.08 6.48 -9.15
CA TYR A 162 9.50 7.40 -10.21
C TYR A 162 9.81 6.62 -11.49
N GLN A 163 10.55 5.52 -11.38
CA GLN A 163 10.87 4.63 -12.50
C GLN A 163 9.62 3.92 -13.01
N ASN A 164 8.69 3.53 -12.13
CA ASN A 164 7.39 2.97 -12.55
C ASN A 164 6.68 3.93 -13.52
N ALA A 165 6.54 5.21 -13.17
CA ALA A 165 5.89 6.19 -14.03
C ALA A 165 6.67 6.41 -15.34
N LYS A 166 8.00 6.55 -15.26
CA LYS A 166 8.88 6.73 -16.42
C LYS A 166 8.79 5.56 -17.41
N PHE A 167 8.92 4.34 -16.92
CA PHE A 167 8.95 3.16 -17.79
C PHE A 167 7.56 2.75 -18.28
N SER A 168 6.50 2.97 -17.48
CA SER A 168 5.12 2.87 -17.97
C SER A 168 4.87 3.80 -19.16
N LYS A 169 5.37 5.07 -19.10
CA LYS A 169 5.26 6.01 -20.21
C LYS A 169 5.96 5.49 -21.47
N GLN A 170 7.15 4.94 -21.31
CA GLN A 170 7.91 4.37 -22.42
C GLN A 170 7.20 3.16 -23.03
N LEU A 171 6.60 2.31 -22.18
CA LEU A 171 5.89 1.12 -22.62
C LEU A 171 4.64 1.49 -23.43
N LEU A 172 3.81 2.45 -22.93
CA LEU A 172 2.63 2.94 -23.63
C LEU A 172 2.98 3.67 -24.94
N LYS A 173 4.05 4.46 -24.94
CA LYS A 173 4.53 5.12 -26.17
C LYS A 173 4.93 4.11 -27.24
N LYS A 174 5.54 2.97 -26.91
CA LYS A 174 5.84 1.89 -27.86
C LYS A 174 4.60 1.25 -28.48
N GLN A 175 3.45 1.39 -27.82
CA GLN A 175 2.14 0.94 -28.34
C GLN A 175 1.38 2.08 -29.07
N GLY A 176 2.04 3.20 -29.37
CA GLY A 176 1.46 4.34 -30.09
C GLY A 176 0.62 5.28 -29.21
N ILE A 177 0.63 5.14 -27.89
CA ILE A 177 -0.16 5.98 -26.97
C ILE A 177 0.75 7.04 -26.35
N GLU A 178 0.70 8.28 -26.90
CA GLU A 178 1.62 9.34 -26.49
C GLU A 178 1.14 10.14 -25.26
N ASN A 179 -0.14 10.48 -25.19
CA ASN A 179 -0.75 11.24 -24.09
C ASN A 179 -1.81 10.40 -23.36
N PRO A 180 -1.37 9.34 -22.65
CA PRO A 180 -2.28 8.33 -22.12
C PRO A 180 -3.18 8.88 -21.00
N THR A 181 -4.47 8.60 -21.13
CA THR A 181 -5.40 8.65 -20.00
C THR A 181 -5.51 7.26 -19.40
N ILE A 182 -5.21 7.12 -18.12
CA ILE A 182 -5.12 5.81 -17.49
C ILE A 182 -5.99 5.68 -16.24
N PHE A 183 -6.53 4.49 -16.02
CA PHE A 183 -6.92 4.07 -14.68
C PHE A 183 -5.64 3.65 -13.95
N LEU A 184 -5.24 4.42 -12.94
CA LEU A 184 -4.07 4.11 -12.11
C LEU A 184 -4.49 3.29 -10.89
N VAL A 185 -4.08 2.04 -10.83
CA VAL A 185 -4.40 1.10 -9.74
C VAL A 185 -3.22 0.98 -8.78
N THR A 186 -3.46 1.38 -7.55
CA THR A 186 -2.53 1.19 -6.43
C THR A 186 -3.27 1.25 -5.10
N SER A 187 -2.57 0.97 -3.98
CA SER A 187 -3.15 1.13 -2.64
C SER A 187 -3.55 2.58 -2.37
N ALA A 188 -4.67 2.78 -1.67
CA ALA A 188 -5.24 4.11 -1.43
C ALA A 188 -4.24 5.06 -0.77
N TYR A 189 -3.49 4.60 0.24
CA TYR A 189 -2.47 5.39 0.92
C TYR A 189 -1.34 5.87 -0.02
N HIS A 190 -1.04 5.09 -1.07
CA HIS A 190 0.02 5.37 -2.06
C HIS A 190 -0.46 6.25 -3.23
N MET A 191 -1.76 6.41 -3.40
CA MET A 191 -2.36 7.05 -4.59
C MET A 191 -1.91 8.49 -4.77
N LYS A 192 -1.85 9.29 -3.71
CA LYS A 192 -1.47 10.71 -3.77
C LYS A 192 -0.07 10.91 -4.38
N ARG A 193 0.91 10.12 -3.95
CA ARG A 193 2.28 10.17 -4.45
C ARG A 193 2.37 9.65 -5.89
N SER A 194 1.67 8.58 -6.19
CA SER A 194 1.63 8.00 -7.53
C SER A 194 1.02 8.94 -8.57
N ILE A 195 -0.09 9.62 -8.26
CA ILE A 195 -0.71 10.60 -9.17
C ILE A 195 0.27 11.72 -9.51
N LYS A 196 0.98 12.28 -8.52
CA LYS A 196 1.96 13.35 -8.77
C LYS A 196 3.03 12.90 -9.77
N LEU A 197 3.60 11.72 -9.55
CA LEU A 197 4.63 11.16 -10.42
C LEU A 197 4.12 10.86 -11.84
N TYR A 198 2.96 10.22 -11.96
CA TYR A 198 2.41 9.91 -13.28
C TYR A 198 2.04 11.17 -14.06
N ARG A 199 1.47 12.19 -13.41
CA ARG A 199 1.20 13.49 -14.04
C ARG A 199 2.49 14.21 -14.47
N HIS A 200 3.56 14.13 -13.68
CA HIS A 200 4.88 14.67 -14.04
C HIS A 200 5.41 14.05 -15.34
N PHE A 201 5.11 12.78 -15.61
CA PHE A 201 5.46 12.12 -16.87
C PHE A 201 4.38 12.26 -17.96
N GLY A 202 3.42 13.18 -17.82
CA GLY A 202 2.43 13.51 -18.84
C GLY A 202 1.31 12.48 -19.00
N PHE A 203 0.87 11.86 -17.91
CA PHE A 203 -0.33 11.03 -17.86
C PHE A 203 -1.56 11.85 -17.43
N ASN A 204 -2.69 11.58 -18.05
CA ASN A 204 -4.00 11.93 -17.50
C ASN A 204 -4.44 10.79 -16.58
N VAL A 205 -4.49 11.04 -15.27
CA VAL A 205 -4.69 9.99 -14.27
C VAL A 205 -6.12 10.00 -13.75
N ILE A 206 -6.79 8.86 -13.89
CA ILE A 206 -8.05 8.53 -13.20
C ILE A 206 -7.67 7.59 -12.04
N PRO A 207 -7.80 8.04 -10.78
CA PRO A 207 -7.47 7.21 -9.64
C PRO A 207 -8.41 6.00 -9.54
N ALA A 208 -7.84 4.81 -9.44
CA ALA A 208 -8.56 3.56 -9.20
C ALA A 208 -8.00 2.89 -7.92
N ALA A 209 -8.20 3.56 -6.79
CA ALA A 209 -7.65 3.15 -5.51
C ALA A 209 -8.26 1.84 -5.01
N THR A 210 -7.44 1.06 -4.33
CA THR A 210 -7.82 -0.17 -3.64
C THR A 210 -7.01 -0.32 -2.35
N ASP A 211 -7.14 -1.44 -1.66
CA ASP A 211 -6.32 -1.77 -0.48
C ASP A 211 -6.32 -0.65 0.58
N PHE A 212 -7.51 -0.19 0.96
CA PHE A 212 -7.71 0.75 2.05
C PHE A 212 -7.32 0.12 3.39
N LYS A 213 -6.65 0.88 4.25
CA LYS A 213 -6.23 0.47 5.59
C LYS A 213 -7.16 1.03 6.67
N ILE A 214 -7.86 2.12 6.38
CA ILE A 214 -8.85 2.72 7.29
C ILE A 214 -10.17 1.96 7.17
N SER A 215 -10.76 1.62 8.32
CA SER A 215 -12.10 1.05 8.41
C SER A 215 -13.08 2.13 8.86
N ASN A 216 -14.23 2.21 8.22
CA ASN A 216 -15.34 3.10 8.61
C ASN A 216 -16.17 2.53 9.78
N ILE A 217 -15.74 1.42 10.38
CA ILE A 217 -16.40 0.83 11.55
C ILE A 217 -16.03 1.65 12.79
N PRO A 218 -16.99 1.94 13.70
CA PRO A 218 -16.69 2.62 14.95
C PRO A 218 -15.63 1.87 15.75
N LYS A 219 -14.71 2.64 16.35
CA LYS A 219 -13.65 2.08 17.20
C LYS A 219 -14.24 1.47 18.47
N ASN A 220 -13.60 0.44 18.95
CA ASN A 220 -13.95 -0.24 20.20
C ASN A 220 -12.83 -0.06 21.25
N ASN A 221 -13.09 -0.50 22.47
CA ASN A 221 -12.14 -0.32 23.58
C ASN A 221 -10.77 -0.96 23.36
N TRP A 222 -10.67 -1.99 22.51
CA TRP A 222 -9.39 -2.64 22.19
C TRP A 222 -8.52 -1.82 21.26
N ASP A 223 -9.09 -0.87 20.52
CA ASP A 223 -8.35 0.00 19.60
C ASP A 223 -7.49 1.06 20.35
N TYR A 224 -7.70 1.24 21.66
CA TYR A 224 -6.83 2.06 22.52
C TYR A 224 -5.54 1.36 22.91
N PHE A 225 -5.50 0.01 22.84
CA PHE A 225 -4.30 -0.72 23.21
C PHE A 225 -3.29 -0.73 22.06
N PRO A 226 -1.98 -0.62 22.39
CA PRO A 226 -0.93 -0.62 21.39
C PRO A 226 -0.88 -1.99 20.70
N ASN A 227 -0.81 -1.98 19.37
CA ASN A 227 -0.72 -3.20 18.58
C ASN A 227 0.11 -3.00 17.32
N ILE A 228 0.68 -4.11 16.82
CA ILE A 228 1.57 -4.10 15.67
C ILE A 228 0.86 -3.65 14.37
N GLY A 229 -0.44 -3.95 14.23
CA GLY A 229 -1.21 -3.52 13.06
C GLY A 229 -1.34 -2.00 12.97
N ALA A 230 -1.60 -1.32 14.09
CA ALA A 230 -1.63 0.14 14.16
C ALA A 230 -0.23 0.73 13.91
N PHE A 231 0.82 0.13 14.45
CA PHE A 231 2.20 0.56 14.21
C PHE A 231 2.57 0.47 12.72
N MET A 232 2.22 -0.64 12.05
CA MET A 232 2.42 -0.80 10.62
C MET A 232 1.65 0.23 9.79
N LYS A 233 0.40 0.55 10.16
CA LYS A 233 -0.38 1.61 9.51
C LYS A 233 0.30 2.99 9.66
N SER A 234 0.78 3.32 10.87
CA SER A 234 1.52 4.54 11.13
C SER A 234 2.81 4.62 10.31
N TYR A 235 3.55 3.50 10.22
CA TYR A 235 4.75 3.39 9.40
C TYR A 235 4.43 3.66 7.92
N ILE A 236 3.39 3.03 7.36
CA ILE A 236 2.94 3.23 5.98
C ILE A 236 2.63 4.71 5.72
N ALA A 237 1.87 5.35 6.61
CA ALA A 237 1.53 6.76 6.47
C ALA A 237 2.76 7.67 6.49
N LEU A 238 3.66 7.48 7.46
CA LEU A 238 4.91 8.25 7.56
C LEU A 238 5.81 8.04 6.36
N HIS A 239 5.91 6.81 5.85
CA HIS A 239 6.65 6.51 4.63
C HIS A 239 6.12 7.30 3.42
N GLU A 240 4.81 7.39 3.26
CA GLU A 240 4.21 8.18 2.18
C GLU A 240 4.42 9.69 2.36
N TYR A 241 4.38 10.22 3.58
CA TYR A 241 4.69 11.62 3.84
C TYR A 241 6.14 11.96 3.52
N VAL A 242 7.10 11.10 3.90
CA VAL A 242 8.51 11.25 3.52
C VAL A 242 8.66 11.19 1.99
N GLY A 243 7.97 10.28 1.33
CA GLY A 243 7.93 10.19 -0.12
C GLY A 243 7.39 11.47 -0.78
N LEU A 244 6.28 12.02 -0.28
CA LEU A 244 5.70 13.28 -0.77
C LEU A 244 6.63 14.48 -0.54
N MET A 245 7.31 14.53 0.61
CA MET A 245 8.29 15.56 0.90
C MET A 245 9.49 15.47 -0.06
N SER A 246 9.96 14.26 -0.37
CA SER A 246 11.01 14.05 -1.38
C SER A 246 10.60 14.57 -2.77
N LEU A 247 9.33 14.39 -3.18
CA LEU A 247 8.83 14.94 -4.44
C LEU A 247 8.82 16.46 -4.42
N TYR A 248 8.35 17.06 -3.33
CA TYR A 248 8.35 18.52 -3.16
C TYR A 248 9.75 19.13 -3.29
N ILE A 249 10.76 18.52 -2.66
CA ILE A 249 12.17 18.94 -2.76
C ILE A 249 12.69 18.84 -4.20
N ARG A 250 12.19 17.87 -4.98
CA ARG A 250 12.56 17.69 -6.41
C ARG A 250 11.75 18.57 -7.37
N GLY A 251 10.83 19.39 -6.89
CA GLY A 251 9.98 20.23 -7.73
C GLY A 251 8.87 19.48 -8.48
N ILE A 252 8.41 18.33 -7.93
CA ILE A 252 7.37 17.46 -8.50
C ILE A 252 6.05 17.56 -7.72
#